data_55c76f0a8da0373754ea4e58c1550ef5
#
_entry.id   55c76f0a8da0373754ea4e58c1550ef5
#
_cell.length_a   1.000
_cell.length_b   1.000
_cell.length_c   1.000
_cell.angle_alpha   90.00
_cell.angle_beta   90.00
_cell.angle_gamma   90.00
#
_symmetry.space_group_name_H-M   'P 1'
#
loop_
_entity.id
_entity.type
_entity.pdbx_description
1 polymer ?
#
loop_
_entity_poly.entity_id
_entity_poly.type
_entity_poly.pdbx_seq_one_letter_code
_entity_poly.pdbx_strand_id
1 'polypeptide(L)'
;MSAEGAKRIARQSLRQKDKVISIPSVGEMFVFLGQIARFAQSVFIFLLALQRTRSRKERIRMENFLTTLAEINDKINAFIWVKIGLVLLIGTGILMTCCTKWFQISHIGHWWQQTIGGMFRRDSGVHAKTDKKTISQFQALCTALAATIGTGNIAGVSAAIVIGGPGAVFWMWVAAFFGMMTNFSENVLGIYYRRRNSQGEWSGGAMYYLKDGLGGRKHCKTIGSVLAVLFSIFAILASFGIGNMGQINKIVLNMKSAFFGGVTATVGGMSVVSLACGIVLMILAALIVIGGLQRIATVAERVVPFMAVLYIIGSLIVFFTHISSVGAMFAAIFRFAFGSKAVAGGAAGIAIQQAITQGCKRGVFSNEAGLGSSVMVHSSSNVKEPVAQGMWGIFEVFFDTFVVCTMTAIVVLSSGYIDLQTGLPVAGVDDATLVAHAFGNVFGPLGEKFVALAMLLFAFTTVLGWSQYGTKAVEYLFGEKATKIYKVIFVVMILSGAVMTSSLAWDISDTFNGLMMLPNLIGVVVLCPMVMKITKNYVNRKIKGIPEEPVLSHFPDIQAEAAASQTDEV
;
A
#
# COMPACT_ATOMS: atom_id res chain seq x y z
N MET A 1 43.85 15.86 28.90
CA MET A 1 42.85 14.88 29.39
C MET A 1 43.60 13.74 30.07
N SER A 2 43.34 13.48 31.35
CA SER A 2 44.03 12.42 32.08
C SER A 2 43.51 11.03 31.64
N ALA A 3 44.37 10.02 31.72
CA ALA A 3 44.04 8.63 31.41
C ALA A 3 42.82 8.08 32.16
N GLU A 4 42.49 8.67 33.32
CA GLU A 4 41.30 8.36 34.09
C GLU A 4 40.00 8.90 33.48
N GLY A 5 40.04 10.07 32.82
CA GLY A 5 38.88 10.62 32.09
C GLY A 5 38.50 9.75 30.89
N ALA A 6 39.49 9.24 30.16
CA ALA A 6 39.22 8.32 29.03
C ALA A 6 38.69 6.96 29.49
N LYS A 7 39.16 6.42 30.62
CA LYS A 7 38.63 5.18 31.23
C LYS A 7 37.19 5.33 31.77
N ARG A 8 36.83 6.52 32.25
CA ARG A 8 35.48 6.81 32.75
C ARG A 8 34.47 6.91 31.61
N ILE A 9 34.85 7.56 30.49
CA ILE A 9 34.02 7.64 29.26
C ILE A 9 33.89 6.26 28.63
N ALA A 10 34.97 5.45 28.56
CA ALA A 10 34.90 4.09 28.05
C ALA A 10 34.02 3.16 28.91
N ARG A 11 34.04 3.32 30.25
CA ARG A 11 33.14 2.56 31.15
C ARG A 11 31.69 3.03 31.07
N GLN A 12 31.41 4.30 30.80
CA GLN A 12 30.06 4.79 30.53
C GLN A 12 29.52 4.28 29.16
N SER A 13 30.37 4.26 28.14
CA SER A 13 29.99 3.71 26.83
C SER A 13 29.78 2.19 26.85
N LEU A 14 30.53 1.46 27.68
CA LEU A 14 30.31 0.02 27.89
C LEU A 14 29.02 -0.29 28.67
N ARG A 15 28.65 0.54 29.66
CA ARG A 15 27.36 0.40 30.35
C ARG A 15 26.12 0.80 29.50
N GLN A 16 26.32 1.59 28.44
CA GLN A 16 25.26 1.86 27.45
C GLN A 16 25.16 0.77 26.37
N LYS A 17 26.17 -0.09 26.20
CA LYS A 17 26.13 -1.20 25.24
C LYS A 17 25.30 -2.41 25.68
N ASP A 18 24.93 -2.51 26.96
CA ASP A 18 24.14 -3.64 27.50
C ASP A 18 22.63 -3.39 27.57
N LYS A 19 22.10 -2.35 26.93
CA LYS A 19 20.70 -2.37 26.51
C LYS A 19 20.58 -3.19 25.22
N VAL A 20 20.88 -4.48 25.33
CA VAL A 20 20.32 -5.54 24.49
C VAL A 20 18.83 -5.22 24.33
N ILE A 21 18.35 -5.17 23.12
CA ILE A 21 16.91 -5.19 22.80
C ILE A 21 16.35 -6.36 23.59
N SER A 22 15.77 -6.09 24.76
CA SER A 22 15.09 -7.11 25.53
C SER A 22 13.89 -7.48 24.69
N ILE A 23 13.97 -8.63 24.05
CA ILE A 23 12.77 -9.35 23.62
C ILE A 23 11.90 -9.35 24.87
N PRO A 24 10.65 -8.82 24.83
CA PRO A 24 9.76 -8.87 25.99
C PRO A 24 9.81 -10.30 26.50
N SER A 25 10.06 -10.48 27.79
CA SER A 25 10.10 -11.81 28.35
C SER A 25 8.78 -12.51 28.00
N VAL A 26 8.80 -13.81 27.82
CA VAL A 26 7.58 -14.58 27.51
C VAL A 26 6.47 -14.22 28.51
N GLY A 27 6.81 -13.88 29.76
CA GLY A 27 5.90 -13.40 30.78
C GLY A 27 5.27 -12.03 30.47
N GLU A 28 6.06 -11.06 30.00
CA GLU A 28 5.53 -9.72 29.60
C GLU A 28 4.64 -9.82 28.38
N MET A 29 4.95 -10.73 27.45
CA MET A 29 4.13 -11.01 26.28
C MET A 29 2.79 -11.65 26.69
N PHE A 30 2.78 -12.59 27.65
CA PHE A 30 1.54 -13.18 28.18
C PHE A 30 0.69 -12.17 28.96
N VAL A 31 1.29 -11.28 29.75
CA VAL A 31 0.59 -10.20 30.45
C VAL A 31 -0.05 -9.23 29.43
N PHE A 32 0.68 -8.88 28.36
CA PHE A 32 0.17 -7.98 27.31
C PHE A 32 -0.93 -8.65 26.47
N LEU A 33 -0.77 -9.93 26.10
CA LEU A 33 -1.81 -10.71 25.44
C LEU A 33 -3.06 -10.86 26.32
N GLY A 34 -2.88 -11.03 27.62
CA GLY A 34 -3.96 -11.04 28.61
C GLY A 34 -4.69 -9.69 28.73
N GLN A 35 -4.01 -8.56 28.56
CA GLN A 35 -4.63 -7.23 28.51
C GLN A 35 -5.40 -7.04 27.19
N ILE A 36 -4.84 -7.44 26.05
CA ILE A 36 -5.52 -7.42 24.75
C ILE A 36 -6.76 -8.32 24.78
N ALA A 37 -6.66 -9.53 25.34
CA ALA A 37 -7.80 -10.44 25.46
C ALA A 37 -8.93 -9.85 26.32
N ARG A 38 -8.61 -9.21 27.47
CA ARG A 38 -9.59 -8.52 28.30
C ARG A 38 -10.22 -7.32 27.63
N PHE A 39 -9.44 -6.53 26.88
CA PHE A 39 -9.96 -5.41 26.10
C PHE A 39 -10.84 -5.89 24.96
N ALA A 40 -10.40 -6.91 24.21
CA ALA A 40 -11.19 -7.55 23.16
C ALA A 40 -12.49 -8.15 23.70
N GLN A 41 -12.45 -8.78 24.88
CA GLN A 41 -13.65 -9.27 25.58
C GLN A 41 -14.59 -8.12 25.95
N SER A 42 -14.06 -6.99 26.44
CA SER A 42 -14.86 -5.81 26.76
C SER A 42 -15.49 -5.18 25.51
N VAL A 43 -14.74 -5.08 24.42
CA VAL A 43 -15.27 -4.61 23.11
C VAL A 43 -16.32 -5.58 22.57
N PHE A 44 -16.10 -6.88 22.70
CA PHE A 44 -17.03 -7.93 22.29
C PHE A 44 -18.35 -7.86 23.10
N ILE A 45 -18.26 -7.73 24.42
CA ILE A 45 -19.43 -7.55 25.31
C ILE A 45 -20.16 -6.25 24.97
N PHE A 46 -19.44 -5.17 24.67
CA PHE A 46 -20.01 -3.89 24.26
C PHE A 46 -20.73 -4.00 22.91
N LEU A 47 -20.15 -4.68 21.91
CA LEU A 47 -20.79 -4.94 20.62
C LEU A 47 -22.02 -5.83 20.76
N LEU A 48 -21.98 -6.85 21.61
CA LEU A 48 -23.14 -7.70 21.94
C LEU A 48 -24.23 -6.90 22.66
N ALA A 49 -23.87 -6.00 23.59
CA ALA A 49 -24.81 -5.13 24.29
C ALA A 49 -25.48 -4.15 23.31
N LEU A 50 -24.72 -3.59 22.35
CA LEU A 50 -25.25 -2.73 21.28
C LEU A 50 -26.27 -3.47 20.39
N GLN A 51 -26.11 -4.76 20.14
CA GLN A 51 -27.04 -5.57 19.37
C GLN A 51 -28.31 -5.95 20.15
N ARG A 52 -28.19 -6.16 21.47
CA ARG A 52 -29.30 -6.65 22.32
C ARG A 52 -30.30 -5.60 22.80
N THR A 53 -29.90 -4.33 22.91
CA THR A 53 -30.68 -3.30 23.62
C THR A 53 -31.46 -2.33 22.73
N ARG A 54 -31.47 -2.50 21.40
CA ARG A 54 -32.13 -1.53 20.53
C ARG A 54 -33.62 -1.84 20.33
N SER A 55 -34.45 -0.89 20.73
CA SER A 55 -35.88 -0.86 20.38
C SER A 55 -36.06 -0.80 18.85
N ARG A 56 -37.20 -1.24 18.33
CA ARG A 56 -37.52 -1.15 16.89
C ARG A 56 -37.32 0.28 16.33
N LYS A 57 -37.63 1.30 17.13
CA LYS A 57 -37.48 2.71 16.77
C LYS A 57 -36.00 3.12 16.64
N GLU A 58 -35.13 2.61 17.51
CA GLU A 58 -33.68 2.86 17.45
C GLU A 58 -33.02 2.16 16.29
N ARG A 59 -33.48 0.95 15.93
CA ARG A 59 -33.00 0.24 14.73
C ARG A 59 -33.33 1.04 13.47
N ILE A 60 -34.58 1.47 13.29
CA ILE A 60 -35.00 2.28 12.12
C ILE A 60 -34.18 3.59 12.06
N ARG A 61 -33.96 4.24 13.20
CA ARG A 61 -33.15 5.47 13.24
C ARG A 61 -31.69 5.21 12.84
N MET A 62 -31.14 4.09 13.24
CA MET A 62 -29.77 3.69 12.87
C MET A 62 -29.67 3.31 11.39
N GLU A 63 -30.63 2.55 10.87
CA GLU A 63 -30.70 2.21 9.44
C GLU A 63 -30.79 3.46 8.56
N ASN A 64 -31.68 4.41 8.93
CA ASN A 64 -31.77 5.69 8.22
C ASN A 64 -30.46 6.50 8.30
N PHE A 65 -29.79 6.51 9.46
CA PHE A 65 -28.49 7.17 9.63
C PHE A 65 -27.43 6.52 8.72
N LEU A 66 -27.32 5.19 8.71
CA LEU A 66 -26.36 4.47 7.88
C LEU A 66 -26.65 4.66 6.38
N THR A 67 -27.92 4.69 5.96
CA THR A 67 -28.32 4.96 4.58
C THR A 67 -27.92 6.38 4.17
N THR A 68 -28.22 7.38 5.00
CA THR A 68 -27.83 8.77 4.72
C THR A 68 -26.30 8.91 4.65
N LEU A 69 -25.57 8.22 5.55
CA LEU A 69 -24.10 8.20 5.53
C LEU A 69 -23.56 7.56 4.25
N ALA A 70 -24.16 6.45 3.79
CA ALA A 70 -23.81 5.82 2.53
C ALA A 70 -24.04 6.75 1.34
N GLU A 71 -25.19 7.41 1.25
CA GLU A 71 -25.49 8.37 0.17
C GLU A 71 -24.51 9.55 0.12
N ILE A 72 -24.14 10.10 1.30
CA ILE A 72 -23.14 11.17 1.39
C ILE A 72 -21.78 10.64 0.93
N ASN A 73 -21.39 9.46 1.41
CA ASN A 73 -20.13 8.81 1.04
C ASN A 73 -20.04 8.58 -0.48
N ASP A 74 -21.10 8.07 -1.10
CA ASP A 74 -21.16 7.80 -2.53
C ASP A 74 -20.99 9.07 -3.37
N LYS A 75 -21.62 10.17 -2.94
CA LYS A 75 -21.45 11.49 -3.60
C LYS A 75 -20.01 11.98 -3.49
N ILE A 76 -19.38 11.87 -2.33
CA ILE A 76 -17.99 12.27 -2.11
C ILE A 76 -17.05 11.34 -2.91
N ASN A 77 -17.26 10.04 -2.85
CA ASN A 77 -16.46 9.03 -3.58
C ASN A 77 -16.53 9.26 -5.10
N ALA A 78 -17.73 9.47 -5.65
CA ALA A 78 -17.92 9.77 -7.06
C ALA A 78 -17.25 11.11 -7.45
N PHE A 79 -17.34 12.14 -6.62
CA PHE A 79 -16.69 13.41 -6.88
C PHE A 79 -15.16 13.26 -6.92
N ILE A 80 -14.58 12.53 -5.96
CA ILE A 80 -13.14 12.33 -5.86
C ILE A 80 -12.65 11.47 -7.02
N TRP A 81 -13.22 10.29 -7.22
CA TRP A 81 -12.67 9.33 -8.17
C TRP A 81 -13.06 9.60 -9.62
N VAL A 82 -14.29 10.06 -9.89
CA VAL A 82 -14.78 10.24 -11.27
C VAL A 82 -14.49 11.64 -11.82
N LYS A 83 -14.61 12.69 -10.98
CA LYS A 83 -14.52 14.08 -11.49
C LYS A 83 -13.12 14.69 -11.38
N ILE A 84 -12.45 14.53 -10.26
CA ILE A 84 -11.19 15.25 -9.98
C ILE A 84 -10.00 14.30 -9.89
N GLY A 85 -10.14 13.19 -9.19
CA GLY A 85 -9.01 12.33 -8.83
C GLY A 85 -8.31 11.71 -10.02
N LEU A 86 -9.04 11.17 -10.99
CA LEU A 86 -8.43 10.59 -12.18
C LEU A 86 -7.65 11.62 -13.00
N VAL A 87 -8.20 12.84 -13.15
CA VAL A 87 -7.53 13.92 -13.88
C VAL A 87 -6.27 14.35 -13.17
N LEU A 88 -6.32 14.50 -11.84
CA LEU A 88 -5.15 14.86 -11.04
C LEU A 88 -4.09 13.73 -11.06
N LEU A 89 -4.49 12.48 -10.92
CA LEU A 89 -3.58 11.32 -10.93
C LEU A 89 -2.83 11.21 -12.25
N ILE A 90 -3.57 11.09 -13.35
CA ILE A 90 -2.98 10.93 -14.68
C ILE A 90 -2.24 12.20 -15.08
N GLY A 91 -2.83 13.37 -14.82
CA GLY A 91 -2.22 14.67 -15.09
C GLY A 91 -0.90 14.87 -14.34
N THR A 92 -0.84 14.53 -13.05
CA THR A 92 0.40 14.57 -12.26
C THR A 92 1.43 13.59 -12.81
N GLY A 93 1.03 12.37 -13.14
CA GLY A 93 1.93 11.36 -13.70
C GLY A 93 2.51 11.78 -15.05
N ILE A 94 1.69 12.35 -15.95
CA ILE A 94 2.13 12.94 -17.22
C ILE A 94 3.10 14.09 -16.96
N LEU A 95 2.75 15.02 -16.07
CA LEU A 95 3.59 16.15 -15.71
C LEU A 95 4.96 15.68 -15.22
N MET A 96 4.99 14.73 -14.26
CA MET A 96 6.25 14.21 -13.72
C MET A 96 7.05 13.46 -14.77
N THR A 97 6.41 12.68 -15.63
CA THR A 97 7.05 12.01 -16.77
C THR A 97 7.73 13.01 -17.70
N CYS A 98 7.04 14.07 -18.09
CA CYS A 98 7.60 15.12 -18.95
C CYS A 98 8.73 15.90 -18.26
N CYS A 99 8.51 16.31 -17.01
CA CYS A 99 9.46 17.12 -16.24
C CYS A 99 10.76 16.37 -15.93
N THR A 100 10.69 15.05 -15.74
CA THR A 100 11.87 14.20 -15.52
C THR A 100 12.45 13.62 -16.82
N LYS A 101 11.98 14.11 -17.99
CA LYS A 101 12.44 13.69 -19.33
C LYS A 101 12.28 12.20 -19.58
N TRP A 102 11.10 11.66 -19.20
CA TRP A 102 10.76 10.25 -19.41
C TRP A 102 11.76 9.31 -18.72
N PHE A 103 12.18 9.61 -17.49
CA PHE A 103 13.22 8.90 -16.77
C PHE A 103 12.95 7.39 -16.70
N GLN A 104 11.71 6.96 -16.53
CA GLN A 104 11.31 5.56 -16.49
C GLN A 104 11.65 4.79 -17.79
N ILE A 105 11.76 5.49 -18.94
CA ILE A 105 12.13 4.91 -20.25
C ILE A 105 13.58 5.27 -20.59
N SER A 106 13.93 6.57 -20.55
CA SER A 106 15.24 7.06 -20.98
C SER A 106 16.41 6.49 -20.17
N HIS A 107 16.14 6.07 -18.93
CA HIS A 107 17.14 5.50 -18.02
C HIS A 107 16.74 4.09 -17.53
N ILE A 108 16.01 3.33 -18.35
CA ILE A 108 15.52 1.99 -17.99
C ILE A 108 16.66 1.04 -17.57
N GLY A 109 17.75 0.99 -18.32
CA GLY A 109 18.92 0.16 -17.98
C GLY A 109 19.54 0.57 -16.64
N HIS A 110 19.58 1.88 -16.35
CA HIS A 110 20.16 2.38 -15.12
C HIS A 110 19.30 2.01 -13.90
N TRP A 111 18.00 2.36 -13.90
CA TRP A 111 17.16 2.05 -12.75
C TRP A 111 16.97 0.54 -12.56
N TRP A 112 16.96 -0.26 -13.66
CA TRP A 112 16.91 -1.72 -13.57
C TRP A 112 18.16 -2.29 -12.89
N GLN A 113 19.35 -1.78 -13.25
CA GLN A 113 20.60 -2.21 -12.61
C GLN A 113 20.71 -1.77 -11.14
N GLN A 114 20.22 -0.58 -10.81
CA GLN A 114 20.26 -0.05 -9.44
C GLN A 114 19.22 -0.72 -8.52
N THR A 115 18.13 -1.24 -9.07
CA THR A 115 17.08 -1.95 -8.32
C THR A 115 17.27 -3.46 -8.41
N ILE A 116 16.74 -4.11 -9.43
CA ILE A 116 16.78 -5.57 -9.58
C ILE A 116 18.23 -6.08 -9.66
N GLY A 117 19.05 -5.45 -10.50
CA GLY A 117 20.47 -5.80 -10.59
C GLY A 117 21.21 -5.67 -9.26
N GLY A 118 20.84 -4.65 -8.47
CA GLY A 118 21.36 -4.43 -7.13
C GLY A 118 20.98 -5.49 -6.11
N MET A 119 19.79 -6.10 -6.23
CA MET A 119 19.36 -7.19 -5.32
C MET A 119 20.26 -8.42 -5.38
N PHE A 120 20.85 -8.71 -6.54
CA PHE A 120 21.70 -9.88 -6.75
C PHE A 120 23.20 -9.60 -6.60
N ARG A 121 23.60 -8.33 -6.43
CA ARG A 121 25.00 -7.93 -6.23
C ARG A 121 25.29 -7.71 -4.74
N ARG A 122 26.27 -8.41 -4.20
CA ARG A 122 26.67 -8.27 -2.77
C ARG A 122 27.18 -6.88 -2.42
N ASP A 123 27.82 -6.20 -3.36
CA ASP A 123 28.47 -4.90 -3.16
C ASP A 123 27.55 -3.69 -3.42
N SER A 124 26.28 -3.93 -3.73
CA SER A 124 25.34 -2.85 -4.13
C SER A 124 24.86 -1.96 -2.97
N GLY A 125 25.11 -2.33 -1.73
CA GLY A 125 24.57 -1.63 -0.55
C GLY A 125 23.05 -1.76 -0.35
N VAL A 126 22.33 -2.41 -1.29
CA VAL A 126 20.86 -2.55 -1.27
C VAL A 126 20.36 -3.30 -0.02
N HIS A 127 21.13 -4.29 0.44
CA HIS A 127 20.85 -5.07 1.65
C HIS A 127 21.59 -4.54 2.90
N ALA A 128 22.47 -3.55 2.74
CA ALA A 128 23.27 -3.02 3.83
C ALA A 128 22.39 -2.28 4.85
N LYS A 129 22.64 -2.50 6.13
CA LYS A 129 22.08 -1.73 7.24
C LYS A 129 23.22 -0.90 7.84
N THR A 130 23.10 0.41 7.74
CA THR A 130 24.10 1.33 8.30
C THR A 130 23.94 1.48 9.81
N ASP A 131 22.71 1.31 10.33
CA ASP A 131 22.37 1.45 11.74
C ASP A 131 21.25 0.49 12.12
N LYS A 132 21.19 0.10 13.40
CA LYS A 132 20.09 -0.71 13.96
C LYS A 132 18.72 -0.01 13.93
N LYS A 133 18.68 1.30 13.67
CA LYS A 133 17.47 2.14 13.65
C LYS A 133 16.93 2.39 12.25
N THR A 134 17.63 1.97 11.22
CA THR A 134 17.22 2.12 9.82
C THR A 134 16.90 0.76 9.21
N ILE A 135 16.16 0.77 8.10
CA ILE A 135 15.92 -0.40 7.28
C ILE A 135 16.72 -0.31 5.99
N SER A 136 17.08 -1.44 5.40
CA SER A 136 17.77 -1.45 4.10
C SER A 136 16.84 -0.99 2.98
N GLN A 137 17.39 -0.63 1.81
CA GLN A 137 16.59 -0.27 0.63
C GLN A 137 15.65 -1.41 0.22
N PHE A 138 16.16 -2.66 0.24
CA PHE A 138 15.36 -3.85 -0.05
C PHE A 138 14.25 -4.07 0.97
N GLN A 139 14.52 -3.87 2.25
CA GLN A 139 13.51 -3.94 3.30
C GLN A 139 12.43 -2.86 3.14
N ALA A 140 12.82 -1.64 2.75
CA ALA A 140 11.87 -0.57 2.45
C ALA A 140 10.97 -0.94 1.27
N LEU A 141 11.55 -1.44 0.17
CA LEU A 141 10.77 -1.95 -0.97
C LEU A 141 9.82 -3.07 -0.54
N CYS A 142 10.33 -4.12 0.13
CA CYS A 142 9.48 -5.24 0.53
C CYS A 142 8.36 -4.80 1.49
N THR A 143 8.60 -3.80 2.34
CA THR A 143 7.56 -3.28 3.24
C THR A 143 6.54 -2.44 2.48
N ALA A 144 6.95 -1.67 1.46
CA ALA A 144 6.05 -0.95 0.57
C ALA A 144 5.24 -1.94 -0.29
N LEU A 145 5.89 -2.92 -0.94
CA LEU A 145 5.20 -4.00 -1.66
C LEU A 145 4.28 -4.84 -0.77
N ALA A 146 4.60 -5.01 0.52
CA ALA A 146 3.71 -5.65 1.47
C ALA A 146 2.40 -4.86 1.62
N ALA A 147 2.45 -3.53 1.59
CA ALA A 147 1.28 -2.69 1.69
C ALA A 147 0.48 -2.64 0.37
N THR A 148 1.16 -2.57 -0.77
CA THR A 148 0.55 -2.44 -2.10
C THR A 148 0.01 -3.77 -2.63
N ILE A 149 0.78 -4.87 -2.53
CA ILE A 149 0.34 -6.19 -3.00
C ILE A 149 -0.64 -6.81 -1.99
N GLY A 150 -1.92 -6.60 -2.22
CA GLY A 150 -3.01 -7.00 -1.32
C GLY A 150 -4.23 -7.54 -2.06
N THR A 151 -5.39 -7.29 -1.46
CA THR A 151 -6.68 -7.64 -2.09
C THR A 151 -6.90 -6.91 -3.42
N GLY A 152 -6.25 -5.76 -3.63
CA GLY A 152 -6.30 -4.99 -4.87
C GLY A 152 -5.86 -5.79 -6.09
N ASN A 153 -4.75 -6.52 -5.96
CA ASN A 153 -4.17 -7.30 -7.06
C ASN A 153 -5.00 -8.53 -7.44
N ILE A 154 -5.82 -9.06 -6.55
CA ILE A 154 -6.66 -10.24 -6.79
C ILE A 154 -8.11 -9.81 -7.00
N ALA A 155 -8.81 -9.42 -5.95
CA ALA A 155 -10.22 -9.05 -6.02
C ALA A 155 -10.44 -7.70 -6.73
N GLY A 156 -9.51 -6.74 -6.57
CA GLY A 156 -9.61 -5.43 -7.24
C GLY A 156 -9.53 -5.53 -8.76
N VAL A 157 -8.62 -6.36 -9.29
CA VAL A 157 -8.50 -6.61 -10.75
C VAL A 157 -9.75 -7.31 -11.27
N SER A 158 -10.25 -8.32 -10.54
CA SER A 158 -11.50 -9.00 -10.86
C SER A 158 -12.68 -8.03 -10.94
N ALA A 159 -12.85 -7.19 -9.91
CA ALA A 159 -13.89 -6.16 -9.90
C ALA A 159 -13.73 -5.14 -11.05
N ALA A 160 -12.50 -4.76 -11.40
CA ALA A 160 -12.26 -3.87 -12.54
C ALA A 160 -12.74 -4.48 -13.86
N ILE A 161 -12.49 -5.77 -14.07
CA ILE A 161 -12.92 -6.49 -15.28
C ILE A 161 -14.44 -6.73 -15.28
N VAL A 162 -15.04 -7.11 -14.16
CA VAL A 162 -16.49 -7.34 -14.06
C VAL A 162 -17.29 -6.07 -14.32
N ILE A 163 -16.84 -4.92 -13.78
CA ILE A 163 -17.55 -3.64 -13.88
C ILE A 163 -17.17 -2.86 -15.14
N GLY A 164 -15.88 -2.82 -15.45
CA GLY A 164 -15.33 -2.00 -16.56
C GLY A 164 -15.04 -2.78 -17.83
N GLY A 165 -15.28 -4.09 -17.85
CA GLY A 165 -14.91 -4.99 -18.95
C GLY A 165 -13.40 -5.23 -19.07
N PRO A 166 -12.97 -6.05 -20.04
CA PRO A 166 -11.54 -6.34 -20.28
C PRO A 166 -10.70 -5.09 -20.54
N GLY A 167 -11.30 -4.02 -21.10
CA GLY A 167 -10.63 -2.74 -21.35
C GLY A 167 -10.10 -2.03 -20.11
N ALA A 168 -10.64 -2.33 -18.92
CA ALA A 168 -10.15 -1.79 -17.67
C ALA A 168 -8.67 -2.16 -17.42
N VAL A 169 -8.21 -3.32 -17.89
CA VAL A 169 -6.81 -3.75 -17.76
C VAL A 169 -5.87 -2.81 -18.51
N PHE A 170 -6.23 -2.40 -19.73
CA PHE A 170 -5.45 -1.41 -20.48
C PHE A 170 -5.29 -0.09 -19.71
N TRP A 171 -6.38 0.40 -19.13
CA TRP A 171 -6.36 1.66 -18.38
C TRP A 171 -5.64 1.53 -17.04
N MET A 172 -5.58 0.33 -16.44
CA MET A 172 -4.68 0.04 -15.31
C MET A 172 -3.22 0.20 -15.72
N TRP A 173 -2.82 -0.32 -16.90
CA TRP A 173 -1.45 -0.16 -17.42
C TRP A 173 -1.12 1.31 -17.69
N VAL A 174 -2.04 2.07 -18.28
CA VAL A 174 -1.84 3.51 -18.53
C VAL A 174 -1.67 4.27 -17.22
N ALA A 175 -2.51 4.01 -16.22
CA ALA A 175 -2.41 4.64 -14.92
C ALA A 175 -1.09 4.26 -14.22
N ALA A 176 -0.67 3.00 -14.28
CA ALA A 176 0.60 2.56 -13.71
C ALA A 176 1.81 3.16 -14.43
N PHE A 177 1.78 3.24 -15.76
CA PHE A 177 2.87 3.82 -16.55
C PHE A 177 3.20 5.26 -16.13
N PHE A 178 2.19 6.09 -15.99
CA PHE A 178 2.35 7.46 -15.51
C PHE A 178 2.54 7.49 -13.98
N GLY A 179 1.90 6.57 -13.26
CA GLY A 179 2.03 6.39 -11.82
C GLY A 179 3.46 6.09 -11.36
N MET A 180 4.26 5.37 -12.19
CA MET A 180 5.69 5.13 -11.91
C MET A 180 6.44 6.45 -11.62
N MET A 181 6.18 7.51 -12.39
CA MET A 181 6.85 8.79 -12.18
C MET A 181 6.24 9.61 -11.05
N THR A 182 4.99 9.39 -10.72
CA THR A 182 4.37 9.98 -9.51
C THR A 182 5.02 9.36 -8.27
N ASN A 183 5.07 8.04 -8.15
CA ASN A 183 5.70 7.34 -7.02
C ASN A 183 7.20 7.64 -6.92
N PHE A 184 7.92 7.67 -8.06
CA PHE A 184 9.30 8.15 -8.11
C PHE A 184 9.44 9.53 -7.45
N SER A 185 8.58 10.47 -7.82
CA SER A 185 8.63 11.86 -7.32
C SER A 185 8.30 11.94 -5.84
N GLU A 186 7.31 11.18 -5.37
CA GLU A 186 6.96 11.03 -3.96
C GLU A 186 8.17 10.55 -3.14
N ASN A 187 8.84 9.49 -3.60
CA ASN A 187 10.00 8.92 -2.91
C ASN A 187 11.22 9.86 -2.94
N VAL A 188 11.47 10.54 -4.05
CA VAL A 188 12.51 11.59 -4.13
C VAL A 188 12.24 12.68 -3.11
N LEU A 189 11.01 13.21 -3.05
CA LEU A 189 10.64 14.24 -2.08
C LEU A 189 10.67 13.70 -0.65
N GLY A 190 10.23 12.47 -0.44
CA GLY A 190 10.20 11.82 0.87
C GLY A 190 11.59 11.69 1.48
N ILE A 191 12.59 11.28 0.69
CA ILE A 191 14.00 11.21 1.15
C ILE A 191 14.58 12.62 1.34
N TYR A 192 14.29 13.54 0.44
CA TYR A 192 14.84 14.89 0.49
C TYR A 192 14.33 15.71 1.70
N TYR A 193 13.06 15.54 2.10
CA TYR A 193 12.41 16.26 3.22
C TYR A 193 12.28 15.44 4.51
N ARG A 194 12.86 14.24 4.58
CA ARG A 194 12.85 13.46 5.83
C ARG A 194 13.71 14.09 6.91
N ARG A 195 13.39 13.78 8.15
CA ARG A 195 14.15 14.24 9.32
C ARG A 195 14.30 13.09 10.33
N ARG A 196 15.18 13.26 11.31
CA ARG A 196 15.29 12.32 12.43
C ARG A 196 14.31 12.70 13.53
N ASN A 197 13.64 11.69 14.12
CA ASN A 197 12.81 11.88 15.30
C ASN A 197 13.66 11.90 16.58
N SER A 198 13.02 12.05 17.76
CA SER A 198 13.72 12.11 19.06
C SER A 198 14.46 10.81 19.41
N GLN A 199 14.10 9.69 18.78
CA GLN A 199 14.77 8.40 18.94
C GLN A 199 15.92 8.19 17.92
N GLY A 200 16.12 9.15 17.01
CA GLY A 200 17.12 9.08 15.94
C GLY A 200 16.68 8.21 14.76
N GLU A 201 15.40 7.83 14.65
CA GLU A 201 14.85 7.12 13.51
C GLU A 201 14.43 8.09 12.41
N TRP A 202 14.45 7.64 11.15
CA TRP A 202 13.98 8.44 10.04
C TRP A 202 12.44 8.59 10.08
N SER A 203 11.99 9.83 9.99
CA SER A 203 10.59 10.21 9.82
C SER A 203 10.43 11.04 8.56
N GLY A 204 9.60 10.54 7.65
CA GLY A 204 9.32 11.15 6.37
C GLY A 204 7.93 10.72 5.87
N GLY A 205 7.57 11.18 4.69
CA GLY A 205 6.27 10.96 4.07
C GLY A 205 5.68 12.24 3.51
N ALA A 206 4.50 12.16 2.91
CA ALA A 206 3.87 13.29 2.24
C ALA A 206 3.68 14.50 3.17
N MET A 207 3.32 14.29 4.43
CA MET A 207 3.12 15.36 5.40
C MET A 207 4.37 16.22 5.62
N TYR A 208 5.58 15.66 5.46
CA TYR A 208 6.82 16.40 5.64
C TYR A 208 7.12 17.30 4.45
N TYR A 209 7.03 16.80 3.21
CA TYR A 209 7.27 17.69 2.05
C TYR A 209 6.10 18.66 1.78
N LEU A 210 4.87 18.35 2.26
CA LEU A 210 3.79 19.32 2.29
C LEU A 210 4.09 20.46 3.26
N LYS A 211 4.53 20.16 4.47
CA LYS A 211 4.84 21.17 5.49
C LYS A 211 6.08 21.97 5.15
N ASP A 212 7.20 21.31 4.85
CA ASP A 212 8.52 21.95 4.72
C ASP A 212 8.81 22.37 3.28
N GLY A 213 8.37 21.59 2.30
CA GLY A 213 8.56 21.89 0.88
C GLY A 213 7.55 22.90 0.35
N LEU A 214 6.25 22.56 0.40
CA LEU A 214 5.20 23.47 -0.03
C LEU A 214 5.07 24.67 0.93
N GLY A 215 5.02 24.41 2.23
CA GLY A 215 4.91 25.45 3.26
C GLY A 215 6.14 26.34 3.37
N GLY A 216 7.30 25.91 2.91
CA GLY A 216 8.53 26.72 2.81
C GLY A 216 8.48 27.78 1.71
N ARG A 217 7.52 27.73 0.79
CA ARG A 217 7.34 28.74 -0.25
C ARG A 217 6.67 30.01 0.29
N LYS A 218 6.99 31.16 -0.33
CA LYS A 218 6.40 32.47 0.03
C LYS A 218 4.87 32.39 0.03
N HIS A 219 4.24 32.83 1.10
CA HIS A 219 2.78 32.81 1.34
C HIS A 219 2.10 31.43 1.43
N CYS A 220 2.85 30.31 1.39
CA CYS A 220 2.27 28.97 1.41
C CYS A 220 2.36 28.26 2.78
N LYS A 221 2.91 28.89 3.81
CA LYS A 221 3.15 28.25 5.13
C LYS A 221 1.90 27.62 5.74
N THR A 222 0.80 28.36 5.77
CA THR A 222 -0.48 27.89 6.31
C THR A 222 -1.06 26.77 5.44
N ILE A 223 -1.04 26.94 4.10
CA ILE A 223 -1.56 25.96 3.15
C ILE A 223 -0.81 24.64 3.29
N GLY A 224 0.53 24.67 3.31
CA GLY A 224 1.34 23.46 3.47
C GLY A 224 1.08 22.75 4.79
N SER A 225 0.93 23.52 5.89
CA SER A 225 0.60 22.92 7.20
C SER A 225 -0.79 22.31 7.24
N VAL A 226 -1.80 22.98 6.68
CA VAL A 226 -3.18 22.45 6.61
C VAL A 226 -3.24 21.18 5.77
N LEU A 227 -2.62 21.18 4.59
CA LEU A 227 -2.58 20.00 3.72
C LEU A 227 -1.84 18.83 4.37
N ALA A 228 -0.75 19.08 5.10
CA ALA A 228 -0.03 18.04 5.85
C ALA A 228 -0.88 17.41 6.95
N VAL A 229 -1.65 18.22 7.68
CA VAL A 229 -2.58 17.73 8.72
C VAL A 229 -3.71 16.93 8.09
N LEU A 230 -4.36 17.45 7.04
CA LEU A 230 -5.43 16.75 6.33
C LEU A 230 -4.96 15.41 5.77
N PHE A 231 -3.80 15.40 5.09
CA PHE A 231 -3.17 14.16 4.62
C PHE A 231 -3.03 13.13 5.74
N SER A 232 -2.46 13.56 6.89
CA SER A 232 -2.21 12.66 8.01
C SER A 232 -3.51 12.12 8.64
N ILE A 233 -4.56 12.94 8.74
CA ILE A 233 -5.88 12.50 9.23
C ILE A 233 -6.44 11.45 8.28
N PHE A 234 -6.45 11.72 6.97
CA PHE A 234 -6.97 10.77 5.98
C PHE A 234 -6.15 9.49 5.94
N ALA A 235 -4.81 9.56 6.08
CA ALA A 235 -3.94 8.39 6.15
C ALA A 235 -4.26 7.50 7.37
N ILE A 236 -4.52 8.09 8.54
CA ILE A 236 -4.93 7.34 9.73
C ILE A 236 -6.27 6.63 9.49
N LEU A 237 -7.27 7.35 8.96
CA LEU A 237 -8.60 6.78 8.70
C LEU A 237 -8.55 5.69 7.61
N ALA A 238 -7.80 5.92 6.52
CA ALA A 238 -7.57 4.92 5.48
C ALA A 238 -6.86 3.68 6.03
N SER A 239 -5.91 3.85 6.97
CA SER A 239 -5.18 2.72 7.56
C SER A 239 -6.09 1.76 8.34
N PHE A 240 -7.10 2.27 9.04
CA PHE A 240 -8.08 1.42 9.73
C PHE A 240 -9.03 0.72 8.76
N GLY A 241 -9.41 1.37 7.67
CA GLY A 241 -10.36 0.86 6.70
C GLY A 241 -9.71 -0.06 5.66
N ILE A 242 -9.17 0.56 4.60
CA ILE A 242 -8.59 -0.16 3.46
C ILE A 242 -7.35 -0.95 3.85
N GLY A 243 -6.54 -0.41 4.76
CA GLY A 243 -5.30 -1.03 5.23
C GLY A 243 -5.49 -2.11 6.28
N ASN A 244 -6.68 -2.26 6.88
CA ASN A 244 -6.93 -3.22 7.96
C ASN A 244 -8.25 -3.97 7.74
N MET A 245 -9.39 -3.38 8.13
CA MET A 245 -10.68 -4.07 8.17
C MET A 245 -11.07 -4.68 6.83
N GLY A 246 -10.85 -3.97 5.73
CA GLY A 246 -11.15 -4.44 4.39
C GLY A 246 -10.29 -5.66 3.99
N GLN A 247 -9.00 -5.64 4.29
CA GLN A 247 -8.08 -6.74 4.02
C GLN A 247 -8.48 -7.99 4.82
N ILE A 248 -8.70 -7.83 6.12
CA ILE A 248 -9.08 -8.92 7.01
C ILE A 248 -10.43 -9.54 6.59
N ASN A 249 -11.39 -8.72 6.21
CA ASN A 249 -12.69 -9.20 5.73
C ASN A 249 -12.54 -10.13 4.52
N LYS A 250 -11.75 -9.72 3.52
CA LYS A 250 -11.50 -10.55 2.33
C LYS A 250 -10.72 -11.83 2.65
N ILE A 251 -9.76 -11.80 3.58
CA ILE A 251 -9.10 -13.04 4.08
C ILE A 251 -10.16 -13.99 4.64
N VAL A 252 -10.98 -13.52 5.57
CA VAL A 252 -11.97 -14.35 6.28
C VAL A 252 -13.00 -14.93 5.32
N LEU A 253 -13.49 -14.14 4.35
CA LEU A 253 -14.44 -14.61 3.33
C LEU A 253 -13.85 -15.74 2.49
N ASN A 254 -12.61 -15.58 1.99
CA ASN A 254 -11.95 -16.61 1.17
C ASN A 254 -11.60 -17.87 2.00
N MET A 255 -11.10 -17.69 3.23
CA MET A 255 -10.81 -18.81 4.12
C MET A 255 -12.08 -19.60 4.46
N LYS A 256 -13.19 -18.89 4.74
CA LYS A 256 -14.48 -19.52 5.02
C LYS A 256 -14.97 -20.33 3.82
N SER A 257 -14.93 -19.75 2.61
CA SER A 257 -15.32 -20.44 1.39
C SER A 257 -14.48 -21.68 1.14
N ALA A 258 -13.15 -21.56 1.17
CA ALA A 258 -12.25 -22.62 0.74
C ALA A 258 -12.10 -23.79 1.74
N PHE A 259 -12.23 -23.54 3.06
CA PHE A 259 -11.92 -24.53 4.09
C PHE A 259 -13.07 -24.84 5.05
N PHE A 260 -14.05 -23.94 5.20
CA PHE A 260 -15.07 -24.02 6.24
C PHE A 260 -16.50 -23.82 5.70
N GLY A 261 -16.75 -24.11 4.41
CA GLY A 261 -18.06 -23.88 3.75
C GLY A 261 -19.24 -24.60 4.43
N GLY A 262 -18.99 -25.74 5.11
CA GLY A 262 -20.03 -26.49 5.84
C GLY A 262 -20.28 -25.98 7.27
N VAL A 263 -19.51 -25.01 7.80
CA VAL A 263 -19.64 -24.55 9.19
C VAL A 263 -20.58 -23.36 9.28
N THR A 264 -21.81 -23.59 9.77
CA THR A 264 -22.86 -22.57 9.93
C THR A 264 -23.00 -22.05 11.36
N ALA A 265 -22.18 -22.54 12.30
CA ALA A 265 -22.24 -22.18 13.71
C ALA A 265 -22.04 -20.67 13.93
N THR A 266 -22.89 -20.09 14.77
CA THR A 266 -22.83 -18.65 15.14
C THR A 266 -22.83 -18.46 16.65
N VAL A 267 -22.10 -17.44 17.11
CA VAL A 267 -22.11 -16.97 18.50
C VAL A 267 -22.45 -15.48 18.50
N GLY A 268 -23.53 -15.11 19.17
CA GLY A 268 -23.99 -13.72 19.20
C GLY A 268 -24.33 -13.15 17.81
N GLY A 269 -24.79 -14.00 16.87
CA GLY A 269 -25.08 -13.59 15.48
C GLY A 269 -23.87 -13.50 14.55
N MET A 270 -22.64 -13.75 15.05
CA MET A 270 -21.41 -13.75 14.26
C MET A 270 -20.96 -15.17 13.95
N SER A 271 -20.43 -15.40 12.74
CA SER A 271 -19.87 -16.71 12.37
C SER A 271 -18.70 -17.08 13.28
N VAL A 272 -18.73 -18.30 13.84
CA VAL A 272 -17.64 -18.84 14.69
C VAL A 272 -16.33 -18.89 13.90
N VAL A 273 -16.36 -19.25 12.62
CA VAL A 273 -15.18 -19.27 11.75
C VAL A 273 -14.60 -17.87 11.60
N SER A 274 -15.45 -16.86 11.35
CA SER A 274 -14.99 -15.46 11.21
C SER A 274 -14.32 -14.97 12.49
N LEU A 275 -14.91 -15.26 13.63
CA LEU A 275 -14.36 -14.88 14.94
C LEU A 275 -13.02 -15.58 15.21
N ALA A 276 -12.94 -16.88 14.99
CA ALA A 276 -11.72 -17.66 15.19
C ALA A 276 -10.57 -17.17 14.28
N CYS A 277 -10.85 -16.98 12.98
CA CYS A 277 -9.89 -16.42 12.04
C CYS A 277 -9.43 -15.02 12.47
N GLY A 278 -10.38 -14.16 12.89
CA GLY A 278 -10.08 -12.80 13.37
C GLY A 278 -9.16 -12.80 14.59
N ILE A 279 -9.40 -13.68 15.56
CA ILE A 279 -8.55 -13.82 16.76
C ILE A 279 -7.15 -14.28 16.38
N VAL A 280 -7.01 -15.28 15.52
CA VAL A 280 -5.70 -15.78 15.08
C VAL A 280 -4.93 -14.67 14.35
N LEU A 281 -5.57 -13.98 13.39
CA LEU A 281 -4.94 -12.89 12.64
C LEU A 281 -4.58 -11.72 13.55
N MET A 282 -5.41 -11.37 14.52
CA MET A 282 -5.16 -10.34 15.52
C MET A 282 -3.91 -10.66 16.36
N ILE A 283 -3.77 -11.91 16.82
CA ILE A 283 -2.60 -12.35 17.61
C ILE A 283 -1.33 -12.28 16.74
N LEU A 284 -1.37 -12.81 15.51
CA LEU A 284 -0.23 -12.78 14.59
C LEU A 284 0.18 -11.32 14.28
N ALA A 285 -0.79 -10.45 13.99
CA ALA A 285 -0.51 -9.04 13.75
C ALA A 285 0.05 -8.34 14.99
N ALA A 286 -0.48 -8.63 16.18
CA ALA A 286 0.03 -8.07 17.44
C ALA A 286 1.52 -8.39 17.64
N LEU A 287 1.90 -9.65 17.43
CA LEU A 287 3.30 -10.11 17.57
C LEU A 287 4.26 -9.36 16.64
N ILE A 288 3.79 -8.94 15.47
CA ILE A 288 4.62 -8.27 14.45
C ILE A 288 4.55 -6.75 14.62
N VAL A 289 3.36 -6.15 14.64
CA VAL A 289 3.14 -4.69 14.63
C VAL A 289 3.70 -4.01 15.89
N ILE A 290 3.57 -4.66 17.05
CA ILE A 290 4.12 -4.11 18.31
C ILE A 290 5.64 -4.02 18.25
N GLY A 291 6.31 -4.94 17.54
CA GLY A 291 7.75 -4.91 17.30
C GLY A 291 8.25 -3.77 16.42
N GLY A 292 7.33 -2.99 15.84
CA GLY A 292 7.63 -1.80 15.04
C GLY A 292 8.18 -2.08 13.65
N LEU A 293 8.64 -1.01 12.99
CA LEU A 293 9.05 -1.02 11.58
C LEU A 293 10.07 -2.11 11.25
N GLN A 294 11.08 -2.29 12.09
CA GLN A 294 12.15 -3.27 11.81
C GLN A 294 11.66 -4.70 11.79
N ARG A 295 10.72 -5.06 12.69
CA ARG A 295 10.14 -6.41 12.70
C ARG A 295 9.23 -6.61 11.49
N ILE A 296 8.42 -5.61 11.15
CA ILE A 296 7.58 -5.65 9.96
C ILE A 296 8.44 -5.78 8.71
N ALA A 297 9.51 -4.99 8.57
CA ALA A 297 10.43 -5.05 7.45
C ALA A 297 11.14 -6.41 7.34
N THR A 298 11.52 -7.03 8.47
CA THR A 298 12.12 -8.37 8.49
C THR A 298 11.14 -9.47 8.08
N VAL A 299 9.87 -9.34 8.42
CA VAL A 299 8.81 -10.26 7.96
C VAL A 299 8.53 -10.02 6.48
N ALA A 300 8.38 -8.75 6.06
CA ALA A 300 8.08 -8.39 4.68
C ALA A 300 9.16 -8.86 3.70
N GLU A 301 10.46 -8.69 4.03
CA GLU A 301 11.57 -9.10 3.15
C GLU A 301 11.60 -10.59 2.85
N ARG A 302 10.93 -11.43 3.67
CA ARG A 302 10.84 -12.88 3.46
C ARG A 302 9.53 -13.29 2.82
N VAL A 303 8.42 -12.72 3.32
CA VAL A 303 7.07 -13.12 2.89
C VAL A 303 6.74 -12.57 1.52
N VAL A 304 7.10 -11.30 1.22
CA VAL A 304 6.73 -10.67 -0.05
C VAL A 304 7.32 -11.36 -1.28
N PRO A 305 8.64 -11.65 -1.34
CA PRO A 305 9.17 -12.39 -2.49
C PRO A 305 8.55 -13.79 -2.60
N PHE A 306 8.35 -14.49 -1.47
CA PHE A 306 7.76 -15.82 -1.47
C PHE A 306 6.32 -15.80 -2.01
N MET A 307 5.46 -14.89 -1.49
CA MET A 307 4.07 -14.81 -1.93
C MET A 307 3.94 -14.41 -3.40
N ALA A 308 4.81 -13.48 -3.86
CA ALA A 308 4.82 -13.05 -5.24
C ALA A 308 5.21 -14.19 -6.19
N VAL A 309 6.29 -14.91 -5.89
CA VAL A 309 6.74 -16.06 -6.69
C VAL A 309 5.67 -17.16 -6.71
N LEU A 310 5.07 -17.48 -5.55
CA LEU A 310 4.00 -18.47 -5.45
C LEU A 310 2.82 -18.11 -6.36
N TYR A 311 2.36 -16.85 -6.30
CA TYR A 311 1.22 -16.38 -7.10
C TYR A 311 1.54 -16.33 -8.59
N ILE A 312 2.74 -15.85 -8.96
CA ILE A 312 3.20 -15.81 -10.35
C ILE A 312 3.29 -17.22 -10.93
N ILE A 313 3.86 -18.18 -10.21
CA ILE A 313 3.94 -19.58 -10.68
C ILE A 313 2.54 -20.16 -10.91
N GLY A 314 1.62 -20.01 -9.94
CA GLY A 314 0.24 -20.47 -10.10
C GLY A 314 -0.44 -19.84 -11.31
N SER A 315 -0.28 -18.53 -11.49
CA SER A 315 -0.85 -17.80 -12.62
C SER A 315 -0.21 -18.20 -13.98
N LEU A 316 1.10 -18.47 -14.01
CA LEU A 316 1.78 -18.97 -15.21
C LEU A 316 1.30 -20.35 -15.61
N ILE A 317 0.98 -21.23 -14.65
CA ILE A 317 0.39 -22.54 -14.97
C ILE A 317 -0.96 -22.32 -15.67
N VAL A 318 -1.84 -21.44 -15.14
CA VAL A 318 -3.10 -21.10 -15.81
C VAL A 318 -2.88 -20.47 -17.19
N PHE A 319 -1.91 -19.56 -17.31
CA PHE A 319 -1.52 -18.95 -18.58
C PHE A 319 -1.14 -20.00 -19.64
N PHE A 320 -0.26 -20.94 -19.31
CA PHE A 320 0.22 -21.96 -20.25
C PHE A 320 -0.86 -22.99 -20.60
N THR A 321 -1.78 -23.31 -19.68
CA THR A 321 -2.93 -24.19 -19.99
C THR A 321 -3.91 -23.54 -20.96
N HIS A 322 -3.96 -22.20 -21.03
CA HIS A 322 -4.85 -21.46 -21.92
C HIS A 322 -4.09 -20.64 -22.99
N ILE A 323 -2.90 -21.08 -23.37
CA ILE A 323 -1.99 -20.34 -24.29
C ILE A 323 -2.67 -20.00 -25.63
N SER A 324 -3.55 -20.86 -26.13
CA SER A 324 -4.33 -20.66 -27.36
C SER A 324 -5.29 -19.46 -27.28
N SER A 325 -5.76 -19.11 -26.09
CA SER A 325 -6.72 -18.01 -25.86
C SER A 325 -6.05 -16.66 -25.59
N VAL A 326 -4.73 -16.64 -25.37
CA VAL A 326 -3.98 -15.42 -24.99
C VAL A 326 -4.13 -14.31 -26.02
N GLY A 327 -4.04 -14.63 -27.32
CA GLY A 327 -4.26 -13.66 -28.39
C GLY A 327 -5.65 -13.02 -28.35
N ALA A 328 -6.69 -13.82 -28.09
CA ALA A 328 -8.06 -13.34 -27.95
C ALA A 328 -8.26 -12.47 -26.71
N MET A 329 -7.61 -12.80 -25.58
CA MET A 329 -7.62 -12.00 -24.36
C MET A 329 -7.00 -10.62 -24.59
N PHE A 330 -5.79 -10.54 -25.16
CA PHE A 330 -5.18 -9.24 -25.47
C PHE A 330 -6.01 -8.45 -26.49
N ALA A 331 -6.54 -9.10 -27.53
CA ALA A 331 -7.44 -8.45 -28.47
C ALA A 331 -8.68 -7.88 -27.78
N ALA A 332 -9.26 -8.58 -26.80
CA ALA A 332 -10.39 -8.09 -26.02
C ALA A 332 -9.98 -6.88 -25.15
N ILE A 333 -8.82 -6.92 -24.47
CA ILE A 333 -8.30 -5.80 -23.66
C ILE A 333 -8.22 -4.52 -24.52
N PHE A 334 -7.58 -4.57 -25.68
CA PHE A 334 -7.45 -3.40 -26.55
C PHE A 334 -8.77 -2.98 -27.19
N ARG A 335 -9.58 -3.94 -27.63
CA ARG A 335 -10.89 -3.64 -28.23
C ARG A 335 -11.83 -2.91 -27.29
N PHE A 336 -11.93 -3.36 -26.04
CA PHE A 336 -12.83 -2.76 -25.05
C PHE A 336 -12.23 -1.51 -24.37
N ALA A 337 -10.93 -1.26 -24.50
CA ALA A 337 -10.31 -0.03 -24.03
C ALA A 337 -10.72 1.21 -24.84
N PHE A 338 -10.96 1.06 -26.16
CA PHE A 338 -11.17 2.19 -27.07
C PHE A 338 -12.57 2.21 -27.75
N GLY A 339 -13.40 1.25 -27.48
CA GLY A 339 -14.75 1.19 -27.99
C GLY A 339 -15.19 -0.22 -28.34
N SER A 340 -16.45 -0.51 -28.14
CA SER A 340 -17.05 -1.77 -28.58
C SER A 340 -18.01 -1.50 -29.73
N LYS A 341 -17.96 -2.34 -30.75
CA LYS A 341 -19.03 -2.43 -31.76
C LYS A 341 -20.33 -3.02 -31.17
N ALA A 342 -20.31 -3.43 -29.90
CA ALA A 342 -21.34 -4.27 -29.31
C ALA A 342 -22.57 -3.50 -28.77
N VAL A 343 -22.51 -2.17 -28.61
CA VAL A 343 -23.68 -1.43 -28.08
C VAL A 343 -24.02 -0.28 -29.04
N ALA A 344 -25.06 -0.48 -29.83
CA ALA A 344 -25.61 0.56 -30.68
C ALA A 344 -26.22 1.69 -29.80
N GLY A 345 -25.74 2.94 -30.04
CA GLY A 345 -26.23 4.11 -29.34
C GLY A 345 -25.46 4.45 -28.05
N GLY A 346 -25.77 5.55 -27.40
CA GLY A 346 -25.06 6.19 -26.28
C GLY A 346 -24.43 5.34 -25.14
N ALA A 347 -24.72 4.04 -25.07
CA ALA A 347 -24.15 3.09 -24.13
C ALA A 347 -22.64 2.80 -24.38
N ALA A 348 -22.12 2.99 -25.60
CA ALA A 348 -20.69 2.77 -25.88
C ALA A 348 -19.79 3.76 -25.14
N GLY A 349 -20.19 5.02 -25.03
CA GLY A 349 -19.46 6.04 -24.28
C GLY A 349 -19.42 5.74 -22.77
N ILE A 350 -20.51 5.21 -22.22
CA ILE A 350 -20.61 4.81 -20.81
C ILE A 350 -19.65 3.63 -20.54
N ALA A 351 -19.58 2.65 -21.43
CA ALA A 351 -18.70 1.49 -21.28
C ALA A 351 -17.21 1.90 -21.27
N ILE A 352 -16.80 2.79 -22.18
CA ILE A 352 -15.43 3.32 -22.20
C ILE A 352 -15.13 4.11 -20.92
N GLN A 353 -16.04 4.97 -20.50
CA GLN A 353 -15.88 5.73 -19.24
C GLN A 353 -15.74 4.78 -18.04
N GLN A 354 -16.52 3.70 -17.98
CA GLN A 354 -16.40 2.70 -16.93
C GLN A 354 -15.04 1.98 -16.99
N ALA A 355 -14.57 1.58 -18.17
CA ALA A 355 -13.26 0.96 -18.35
C ALA A 355 -12.13 1.88 -17.84
N ILE A 356 -12.14 3.17 -18.23
CA ILE A 356 -11.20 4.17 -17.76
C ILE A 356 -11.28 4.32 -16.24
N THR A 357 -12.48 4.54 -15.72
CA THR A 357 -12.68 4.82 -14.29
C THR A 357 -12.27 3.63 -13.44
N GLN A 358 -12.75 2.43 -13.77
CA GLN A 358 -12.43 1.23 -13.00
C GLN A 358 -10.97 0.82 -13.16
N GLY A 359 -10.43 0.88 -14.36
CA GLY A 359 -9.03 0.58 -14.61
C GLY A 359 -8.10 1.49 -13.82
N CYS A 360 -8.26 2.81 -13.95
CA CYS A 360 -7.42 3.76 -13.22
C CYS A 360 -7.63 3.69 -11.70
N LYS A 361 -8.90 3.65 -11.24
CA LYS A 361 -9.23 3.56 -9.82
C LYS A 361 -8.63 2.33 -9.16
N ARG A 362 -8.83 1.14 -9.76
CA ARG A 362 -8.34 -0.13 -9.21
C ARG A 362 -6.84 -0.31 -9.41
N GLY A 363 -6.27 0.25 -10.48
CA GLY A 363 -4.82 0.32 -10.67
C GLY A 363 -4.14 1.09 -9.55
N VAL A 364 -4.59 2.31 -9.27
CA VAL A 364 -4.06 3.15 -8.18
C VAL A 364 -4.35 2.57 -6.80
N PHE A 365 -5.52 1.94 -6.63
CA PHE A 365 -5.84 1.22 -5.39
C PHE A 365 -4.83 0.09 -5.12
N SER A 366 -4.31 -0.56 -6.16
CA SER A 366 -3.32 -1.63 -6.06
C SER A 366 -1.91 -1.07 -5.82
N ASN A 367 -1.42 -0.21 -6.70
CA ASN A 367 -0.02 0.24 -6.70
C ASN A 367 0.25 1.49 -5.85
N GLU A 368 -0.77 2.11 -5.28
CA GLU A 368 -0.73 3.28 -4.39
C GLU A 368 -0.04 4.54 -4.98
N ALA A 369 0.31 4.58 -6.27
CA ALA A 369 0.97 5.71 -6.89
C ALA A 369 0.07 6.97 -6.88
N GLY A 370 0.57 8.05 -6.28
CA GLY A 370 -0.19 9.29 -6.11
C GLY A 370 -0.96 9.39 -4.81
N LEU A 371 -0.99 8.33 -4.00
CA LEU A 371 -1.60 8.37 -2.66
C LEU A 371 -0.69 9.01 -1.61
N GLY A 372 0.64 8.98 -1.81
CA GLY A 372 1.62 9.44 -0.83
C GLY A 372 1.78 8.52 0.37
N SER A 373 1.31 7.27 0.26
CA SER A 373 1.35 6.26 1.33
C SER A 373 2.70 5.55 1.40
N SER A 374 3.17 4.94 0.31
CA SER A 374 4.39 4.13 0.29
C SER A 374 5.64 4.92 0.65
N VAL A 375 5.67 6.22 0.33
CA VAL A 375 6.76 7.13 0.70
C VAL A 375 7.01 7.20 2.20
N MET A 376 6.02 6.95 3.06
CA MET A 376 6.18 6.92 4.52
C MET A 376 7.12 5.80 4.99
N VAL A 377 7.15 4.69 4.27
CA VAL A 377 8.07 3.58 4.52
C VAL A 377 9.40 3.78 3.78
N HIS A 378 9.36 4.16 2.51
CA HIS A 378 10.56 4.45 1.72
C HIS A 378 11.46 5.48 2.38
N SER A 379 10.88 6.50 3.02
CA SER A 379 11.63 7.52 3.76
C SER A 379 12.43 6.98 4.96
N SER A 380 12.10 5.77 5.44
CA SER A 380 12.79 5.13 6.56
C SER A 380 14.01 4.31 6.15
N SER A 381 14.31 4.22 4.84
CA SER A 381 15.47 3.50 4.31
C SER A 381 16.79 4.22 4.65
N ASN A 382 17.88 3.46 4.64
CA ASN A 382 19.22 4.00 4.87
C ASN A 382 19.84 4.71 3.67
N VAL A 383 19.09 4.85 2.57
CA VAL A 383 19.57 5.49 1.34
C VAL A 383 19.97 6.95 1.57
N LYS A 384 21.04 7.39 0.93
CA LYS A 384 21.50 8.79 0.96
C LYS A 384 20.99 9.58 -0.24
N GLU A 385 20.96 8.96 -1.41
CA GLU A 385 20.55 9.57 -2.68
C GLU A 385 19.01 9.50 -2.85
N PRO A 386 18.30 10.63 -2.93
CA PRO A 386 16.84 10.62 -3.10
C PRO A 386 16.38 9.88 -4.36
N VAL A 387 17.11 10.04 -5.47
CA VAL A 387 16.78 9.40 -6.74
C VAL A 387 16.93 7.87 -6.67
N ALA A 388 17.89 7.37 -5.88
CA ALA A 388 18.05 5.94 -5.69
C ALA A 388 16.79 5.31 -5.07
N GLN A 389 16.17 5.97 -4.09
CA GLN A 389 14.90 5.49 -3.54
C GLN A 389 13.72 5.76 -4.48
N GLY A 390 13.78 6.82 -5.28
CA GLY A 390 12.80 7.08 -6.34
C GLY A 390 12.75 5.95 -7.37
N MET A 391 13.90 5.39 -7.77
CA MET A 391 13.95 4.25 -8.70
C MET A 391 13.26 3.00 -8.15
N TRP A 392 13.27 2.77 -6.84
CA TRP A 392 12.48 1.71 -6.21
C TRP A 392 10.98 1.94 -6.34
N GLY A 393 10.52 3.20 -6.33
CA GLY A 393 9.12 3.53 -6.62
C GLY A 393 8.70 3.22 -8.06
N ILE A 394 9.59 3.41 -9.04
CA ILE A 394 9.34 2.94 -10.42
C ILE A 394 9.14 1.43 -10.44
N PHE A 395 10.04 0.69 -9.80
CA PHE A 395 9.98 -0.78 -9.75
C PHE A 395 8.74 -1.27 -9.01
N GLU A 396 8.37 -0.65 -7.89
CA GLU A 396 7.19 -0.98 -7.09
C GLU A 396 5.92 -0.97 -7.94
N VAL A 397 5.65 0.15 -8.61
CA VAL A 397 4.45 0.32 -9.46
C VAL A 397 4.49 -0.61 -10.68
N PHE A 398 5.67 -0.78 -11.29
CA PHE A 398 5.86 -1.72 -12.39
C PHE A 398 5.53 -3.15 -11.96
N PHE A 399 6.10 -3.61 -10.87
CA PHE A 399 5.93 -4.98 -10.39
C PHE A 399 4.49 -5.25 -9.95
N ASP A 400 3.90 -4.34 -9.19
CA ASP A 400 2.51 -4.47 -8.74
C ASP A 400 1.54 -4.62 -9.91
N THR A 401 1.58 -3.70 -10.87
CA THR A 401 0.52 -3.61 -11.88
C THR A 401 0.87 -4.36 -13.17
N PHE A 402 2.07 -4.13 -13.75
CA PHE A 402 2.41 -4.81 -15.01
C PHE A 402 2.72 -6.30 -14.83
N VAL A 403 3.14 -6.72 -13.62
CA VAL A 403 3.37 -8.14 -13.35
C VAL A 403 2.17 -8.73 -12.62
N VAL A 404 1.93 -8.37 -11.36
CA VAL A 404 0.96 -9.10 -10.51
C VAL A 404 -0.49 -8.90 -10.97
N CYS A 405 -0.93 -7.64 -11.21
CA CYS A 405 -2.30 -7.40 -11.69
C CYS A 405 -2.54 -7.98 -13.09
N THR A 406 -1.53 -7.95 -13.98
CA THR A 406 -1.65 -8.55 -15.31
C THR A 406 -1.80 -10.07 -15.23
N MET A 407 -1.07 -10.74 -14.33
CA MET A 407 -1.24 -12.18 -14.10
C MET A 407 -2.66 -12.50 -13.66
N THR A 408 -3.22 -11.74 -12.71
CA THR A 408 -4.62 -11.89 -12.30
C THR A 408 -5.59 -11.66 -13.46
N ALA A 409 -5.36 -10.62 -14.26
CA ALA A 409 -6.22 -10.32 -15.41
C ALA A 409 -6.22 -11.48 -16.42
N ILE A 410 -5.06 -12.07 -16.72
CA ILE A 410 -4.94 -13.24 -17.59
C ILE A 410 -5.73 -14.42 -17.02
N VAL A 411 -5.56 -14.73 -15.73
CA VAL A 411 -6.31 -15.81 -15.06
C VAL A 411 -7.82 -15.58 -15.18
N VAL A 412 -8.31 -14.36 -14.91
CA VAL A 412 -9.73 -14.03 -15.00
C VAL A 412 -10.25 -14.13 -16.44
N LEU A 413 -9.53 -13.57 -17.41
CA LEU A 413 -9.96 -13.57 -18.82
C LEU A 413 -9.85 -14.94 -19.49
N SER A 414 -9.01 -15.85 -18.98
CA SER A 414 -8.90 -17.23 -19.47
C SER A 414 -9.97 -18.17 -18.90
N SER A 415 -10.67 -17.75 -17.84
CA SER A 415 -11.59 -18.61 -17.10
C SER A 415 -12.89 -19.01 -17.82
N GLY A 416 -13.26 -18.28 -18.88
CA GLY A 416 -14.57 -18.42 -19.52
C GLY A 416 -15.73 -17.73 -18.79
N TYR A 417 -15.47 -17.15 -17.60
CA TYR A 417 -16.49 -16.39 -16.86
C TYR A 417 -16.67 -14.95 -17.36
N ILE A 418 -15.78 -14.49 -18.22
CA ILE A 418 -15.91 -13.23 -18.95
C ILE A 418 -16.00 -13.58 -20.43
N ASP A 419 -17.12 -13.22 -21.07
CA ASP A 419 -17.25 -13.38 -22.51
C ASP A 419 -16.35 -12.38 -23.24
N LEU A 420 -15.32 -12.89 -23.91
CA LEU A 420 -14.35 -12.07 -24.64
C LEU A 420 -14.95 -11.38 -25.88
N GLN A 421 -16.17 -11.75 -26.34
CA GLN A 421 -16.83 -11.11 -27.48
C GLN A 421 -17.66 -9.91 -27.04
N THR A 422 -18.40 -10.04 -25.93
CA THR A 422 -19.26 -8.99 -25.39
C THR A 422 -18.58 -8.14 -24.32
N GLY A 423 -17.52 -8.65 -23.68
CA GLY A 423 -16.83 -8.03 -22.54
C GLY A 423 -17.59 -8.10 -21.22
N LEU A 424 -18.69 -8.85 -21.18
CA LEU A 424 -19.58 -8.95 -20.02
C LEU A 424 -19.31 -10.22 -19.21
N PRO A 425 -19.53 -10.19 -17.89
CA PRO A 425 -19.49 -11.39 -17.07
C PRO A 425 -20.67 -12.31 -17.40
N VAL A 426 -20.44 -13.61 -17.31
CA VAL A 426 -21.50 -14.64 -17.39
C VAL A 426 -22.40 -14.49 -16.16
N ALA A 427 -23.71 -14.71 -16.33
CA ALA A 427 -24.70 -14.56 -15.28
C ALA A 427 -24.35 -15.38 -14.02
N GLY A 428 -24.50 -14.79 -12.85
CA GLY A 428 -24.28 -15.44 -11.57
C GLY A 428 -22.82 -15.41 -11.05
N VAL A 429 -21.93 -14.70 -11.72
CA VAL A 429 -20.52 -14.56 -11.30
C VAL A 429 -20.35 -13.33 -10.39
N ASP A 430 -19.81 -13.55 -9.19
CA ASP A 430 -19.42 -12.51 -8.23
C ASP A 430 -17.93 -12.19 -8.37
N ASP A 431 -17.59 -10.92 -8.31
CA ASP A 431 -16.20 -10.43 -8.40
C ASP A 431 -15.30 -10.99 -7.29
N ALA A 432 -15.87 -11.23 -6.09
CA ALA A 432 -15.10 -11.70 -4.94
C ALA A 432 -14.62 -13.16 -5.06
N THR A 433 -15.36 -14.00 -5.79
CA THR A 433 -15.09 -15.44 -5.95
C THR A 433 -14.55 -15.79 -7.33
N LEU A 434 -14.63 -14.88 -8.30
CA LEU A 434 -14.28 -15.10 -9.70
C LEU A 434 -12.84 -15.65 -9.85
N VAL A 435 -11.86 -15.07 -9.14
CA VAL A 435 -10.47 -15.53 -9.23
C VAL A 435 -10.31 -16.94 -8.67
N ALA A 436 -11.02 -17.27 -7.58
CA ALA A 436 -11.00 -18.61 -7.00
C ALA A 436 -11.59 -19.65 -7.98
N HIS A 437 -12.69 -19.33 -8.63
CA HIS A 437 -13.29 -20.19 -9.65
C HIS A 437 -12.37 -20.31 -10.89
N ALA A 438 -11.72 -19.21 -11.31
CA ALA A 438 -10.79 -19.24 -12.43
C ALA A 438 -9.60 -20.18 -12.18
N PHE A 439 -9.00 -20.13 -11.01
CA PHE A 439 -8.00 -21.11 -10.61
C PHE A 439 -8.58 -22.53 -10.44
N GLY A 440 -9.84 -22.64 -9.99
CA GLY A 440 -10.55 -23.91 -9.84
C GLY A 440 -10.73 -24.65 -11.16
N ASN A 441 -10.90 -23.95 -12.29
CA ASN A 441 -10.98 -24.56 -13.61
C ASN A 441 -9.71 -25.34 -14.00
N VAL A 442 -8.54 -24.94 -13.47
CA VAL A 442 -7.24 -25.59 -13.80
C VAL A 442 -6.80 -26.55 -12.68
N PHE A 443 -6.96 -26.14 -11.43
CA PHE A 443 -6.46 -26.90 -10.26
C PHE A 443 -7.56 -27.68 -9.54
N GLY A 444 -8.81 -27.66 -10.02
CA GLY A 444 -9.94 -28.27 -9.33
C GLY A 444 -10.14 -27.68 -7.92
N PRO A 445 -10.46 -28.51 -6.92
CA PRO A 445 -10.69 -28.04 -5.53
C PRO A 445 -9.47 -27.41 -4.87
N LEU A 446 -8.27 -27.61 -5.42
CA LEU A 446 -7.05 -26.95 -4.93
C LEU A 446 -6.97 -25.49 -5.35
N GLY A 447 -7.66 -25.08 -6.43
CA GLY A 447 -7.66 -23.70 -6.91
C GLY A 447 -8.24 -22.71 -5.89
N GLU A 448 -9.38 -23.01 -5.29
CA GLU A 448 -9.97 -22.19 -4.24
C GLU A 448 -9.07 -22.09 -3.01
N LYS A 449 -8.43 -23.19 -2.61
CA LYS A 449 -7.49 -23.22 -1.48
C LYS A 449 -6.23 -22.42 -1.78
N PHE A 450 -5.74 -22.48 -3.02
CA PHE A 450 -4.60 -21.67 -3.48
C PHE A 450 -4.90 -20.17 -3.39
N VAL A 451 -6.07 -19.75 -3.88
CA VAL A 451 -6.48 -18.34 -3.82
C VAL A 451 -6.70 -17.88 -2.38
N ALA A 452 -7.30 -18.73 -1.53
CA ALA A 452 -7.46 -18.41 -0.10
C ALA A 452 -6.11 -18.23 0.59
N LEU A 453 -5.11 -19.05 0.29
CA LEU A 453 -3.75 -18.91 0.80
C LEU A 453 -3.05 -17.66 0.24
N ALA A 454 -3.16 -17.41 -1.07
CA ALA A 454 -2.62 -16.21 -1.69
C ALA A 454 -3.25 -14.94 -1.07
N MET A 455 -4.58 -14.93 -0.91
CA MET A 455 -5.31 -13.84 -0.28
C MET A 455 -4.87 -13.63 1.18
N LEU A 456 -4.67 -14.72 1.93
CA LEU A 456 -4.13 -14.65 3.30
C LEU A 456 -2.77 -13.96 3.32
N LEU A 457 -1.83 -14.40 2.47
CA LEU A 457 -0.47 -13.84 2.44
C LEU A 457 -0.48 -12.37 1.99
N PHE A 458 -1.16 -12.05 0.90
CA PHE A 458 -1.22 -10.70 0.31
C PHE A 458 -1.90 -9.72 1.26
N ALA A 459 -3.12 -10.02 1.67
CA ALA A 459 -3.89 -9.11 2.49
C ALA A 459 -3.34 -8.97 3.92
N PHE A 460 -2.77 -10.03 4.49
CA PHE A 460 -2.14 -9.94 5.81
C PHE A 460 -0.86 -9.09 5.78
N THR A 461 -0.03 -9.22 4.74
CA THR A 461 1.14 -8.32 4.59
C THR A 461 0.71 -6.88 4.38
N THR A 462 -0.41 -6.63 3.67
CA THR A 462 -0.98 -5.29 3.53
C THR A 462 -1.38 -4.69 4.88
N VAL A 463 -1.99 -5.48 5.76
CA VAL A 463 -2.28 -5.03 7.15
C VAL A 463 -1.00 -4.61 7.87
N LEU A 464 0.09 -5.37 7.73
CA LEU A 464 1.37 -5.05 8.35
C LEU A 464 1.97 -3.74 7.78
N GLY A 465 1.98 -3.57 6.47
CA GLY A 465 2.49 -2.37 5.80
C GLY A 465 1.70 -1.12 6.18
N TRP A 466 0.38 -1.16 6.08
CA TRP A 466 -0.51 -0.04 6.42
C TRP A 466 -0.46 0.34 7.89
N SER A 467 -0.14 -0.61 8.80
CA SER A 467 0.09 -0.28 10.21
C SER A 467 1.23 0.72 10.39
N GLN A 468 2.23 0.72 9.49
CA GLN A 468 3.33 1.68 9.51
C GLN A 468 2.91 3.03 8.93
N TYR A 469 2.10 3.05 7.87
CA TYR A 469 1.59 4.31 7.32
C TYR A 469 0.80 5.08 8.39
N GLY A 470 -0.15 4.42 9.05
CA GLY A 470 -0.88 5.04 10.14
C GLY A 470 0.01 5.40 11.34
N THR A 471 1.02 4.58 11.67
CA THR A 471 1.99 4.90 12.73
C THR A 471 2.74 6.20 12.42
N LYS A 472 3.22 6.40 11.17
CA LYS A 472 3.93 7.61 10.77
C LYS A 472 3.03 8.84 10.72
N ALA A 473 1.77 8.68 10.31
CA ALA A 473 0.79 9.75 10.34
C ALA A 473 0.42 10.17 11.77
N VAL A 474 0.25 9.21 12.70
CA VAL A 474 0.02 9.48 14.13
C VAL A 474 1.26 10.11 14.78
N GLU A 475 2.46 9.63 14.45
CA GLU A 475 3.73 10.22 14.92
C GLU A 475 3.81 11.70 14.55
N TYR A 476 3.44 12.05 13.31
CA TYR A 476 3.44 13.43 12.83
C TYR A 476 2.45 14.33 13.57
N LEU A 477 1.21 13.88 13.82
CA LEU A 477 0.15 14.70 14.45
C LEU A 477 0.26 14.78 15.96
N PHE A 478 0.56 13.65 16.61
CA PHE A 478 0.42 13.49 18.06
C PHE A 478 1.72 13.10 18.76
N GLY A 479 2.81 12.93 17.99
CA GLY A 479 4.11 12.56 18.51
C GLY A 479 4.25 11.04 18.76
N GLU A 480 5.48 10.63 19.08
CA GLU A 480 5.88 9.22 19.19
C GLU A 480 5.10 8.43 20.25
N LYS A 481 4.74 9.06 21.37
CA LYS A 481 4.02 8.38 22.47
C LYS A 481 2.65 7.86 22.02
N ALA A 482 1.95 8.61 21.16
CA ALA A 482 0.64 8.24 20.64
C ALA A 482 0.67 7.02 19.72
N THR A 483 1.82 6.72 19.09
CA THR A 483 1.97 5.58 18.20
C THR A 483 1.72 4.23 18.89
N LYS A 484 2.03 4.14 20.20
CA LYS A 484 1.76 2.92 20.98
C LYS A 484 0.27 2.65 21.12
N ILE A 485 -0.51 3.71 21.42
CA ILE A 485 -1.98 3.63 21.54
C ILE A 485 -2.58 3.27 20.18
N TYR A 486 -2.14 3.94 19.12
CA TYR A 486 -2.58 3.64 17.76
C TYR A 486 -2.36 2.17 17.38
N LYS A 487 -1.18 1.60 17.63
CA LYS A 487 -0.87 0.20 17.32
C LYS A 487 -1.82 -0.77 18.03
N VAL A 488 -2.15 -0.50 19.29
CA VAL A 488 -3.11 -1.34 20.04
C VAL A 488 -4.50 -1.27 19.41
N ILE A 489 -5.00 -0.05 19.13
CA ILE A 489 -6.30 0.14 18.49
C ILE A 489 -6.30 -0.53 17.12
N PHE A 490 -5.24 -0.35 16.31
CA PHE A 490 -5.11 -0.95 14.99
C PHE A 490 -5.22 -2.48 15.03
N VAL A 491 -4.55 -3.13 15.98
CA VAL A 491 -4.60 -4.58 16.17
C VAL A 491 -5.99 -5.05 16.58
N VAL A 492 -6.67 -4.33 17.47
CA VAL A 492 -8.04 -4.67 17.89
C VAL A 492 -9.05 -4.53 16.74
N MET A 493 -8.87 -3.53 15.87
CA MET A 493 -9.74 -3.33 14.71
C MET A 493 -9.71 -4.50 13.69
N ILE A 494 -8.69 -5.37 13.74
CA ILE A 494 -8.65 -6.62 12.97
C ILE A 494 -9.87 -7.49 13.29
N LEU A 495 -10.24 -7.59 14.56
CA LEU A 495 -11.41 -8.37 14.96
C LEU A 495 -12.71 -7.79 14.39
N SER A 496 -12.82 -6.46 14.34
CA SER A 496 -13.96 -5.79 13.71
C SER A 496 -14.06 -6.12 12.21
N GLY A 497 -12.92 -6.08 11.50
CA GLY A 497 -12.85 -6.45 10.08
C GLY A 497 -13.25 -7.91 9.81
N ALA A 498 -12.87 -8.84 10.69
CA ALA A 498 -13.18 -10.25 10.55
C ALA A 498 -14.68 -10.58 10.65
N VAL A 499 -15.43 -9.82 11.46
CA VAL A 499 -16.87 -10.05 11.69
C VAL A 499 -17.76 -9.08 10.90
N MET A 500 -17.18 -8.15 10.16
CA MET A 500 -17.91 -7.14 9.40
C MET A 500 -18.67 -7.77 8.22
N THR A 501 -19.94 -7.40 8.08
CA THR A 501 -20.80 -7.88 7.00
C THR A 501 -21.20 -6.77 6.01
N SER A 502 -20.91 -5.50 6.34
CA SER A 502 -21.33 -4.35 5.55
C SER A 502 -20.24 -3.90 4.57
N SER A 503 -20.64 -3.63 3.33
CA SER A 503 -19.79 -2.98 2.32
C SER A 503 -19.49 -1.52 2.65
N LEU A 504 -20.35 -0.86 3.46
CA LEU A 504 -20.26 0.56 3.77
C LEU A 504 -18.90 0.95 4.38
N ALA A 505 -18.33 0.11 5.26
CA ALA A 505 -17.02 0.42 5.83
C ALA A 505 -15.90 0.35 4.78
N TRP A 506 -16.04 -0.54 3.78
CA TRP A 506 -15.16 -0.59 2.61
C TRP A 506 -15.29 0.68 1.77
N ASP A 507 -16.52 1.10 1.47
CA ASP A 507 -16.80 2.27 0.62
C ASP A 507 -16.32 3.57 1.30
N ILE A 508 -16.53 3.71 2.60
CA ILE A 508 -16.00 4.84 3.38
C ILE A 508 -14.46 4.85 3.36
N SER A 509 -13.83 3.68 3.50
CA SER A 509 -12.38 3.56 3.48
C SER A 509 -11.78 3.92 2.12
N ASP A 510 -12.44 3.54 1.03
CA ASP A 510 -12.07 3.92 -0.32
C ASP A 510 -12.18 5.44 -0.55
N THR A 511 -13.17 6.07 0.08
CA THR A 511 -13.31 7.54 0.08
C THR A 511 -12.14 8.23 0.81
N PHE A 512 -11.74 7.74 2.00
CA PHE A 512 -10.58 8.32 2.71
C PHE A 512 -9.27 8.11 1.96
N ASN A 513 -9.11 6.98 1.28
CA ASN A 513 -7.98 6.71 0.40
C ASN A 513 -7.91 7.74 -0.74
N GLY A 514 -9.04 8.02 -1.39
CA GLY A 514 -9.13 9.06 -2.40
C GLY A 514 -8.90 10.48 -1.86
N LEU A 515 -9.40 10.78 -0.65
CA LEU A 515 -9.17 12.08 0.00
C LEU A 515 -7.69 12.31 0.36
N MET A 516 -6.96 11.26 0.75
CA MET A 516 -5.52 11.33 1.03
C MET A 516 -4.70 11.72 -0.22
N MET A 517 -5.13 11.28 -1.39
CA MET A 517 -4.49 11.58 -2.66
C MET A 517 -4.45 13.09 -2.98
N LEU A 518 -5.52 13.82 -2.68
CA LEU A 518 -5.65 15.24 -3.08
C LEU A 518 -4.53 16.13 -2.53
N PRO A 519 -4.30 16.20 -1.19
CA PRO A 519 -3.21 16.99 -0.65
C PRO A 519 -1.85 16.53 -1.15
N ASN A 520 -1.65 15.22 -1.33
CA ASN A 520 -0.41 14.65 -1.84
C ASN A 520 -0.10 15.15 -3.25
N LEU A 521 -1.02 14.98 -4.20
CA LEU A 521 -0.80 15.37 -5.59
C LEU A 521 -0.58 16.89 -5.74
N ILE A 522 -1.29 17.71 -4.96
CA ILE A 522 -1.03 19.15 -4.90
C ILE A 522 0.43 19.40 -4.50
N GLY A 523 0.92 18.72 -3.47
CA GLY A 523 2.32 18.82 -3.03
C GLY A 523 3.31 18.42 -4.11
N VAL A 524 3.10 17.28 -4.74
CA VAL A 524 3.97 16.73 -5.80
C VAL A 524 4.03 17.69 -7.00
N VAL A 525 2.87 18.17 -7.47
CA VAL A 525 2.79 19.11 -8.61
C VAL A 525 3.52 20.41 -8.29
N VAL A 526 3.27 21.00 -7.13
CA VAL A 526 3.92 22.26 -6.73
C VAL A 526 5.42 22.07 -6.53
N LEU A 527 5.88 20.92 -6.05
CA LEU A 527 7.29 20.61 -5.83
C LEU A 527 7.99 20.00 -7.06
N CYS A 528 7.32 19.92 -8.21
CA CYS A 528 7.91 19.43 -9.46
C CYS A 528 9.27 20.09 -9.79
N PRO A 529 9.49 21.40 -9.66
CA PRO A 529 10.80 22.01 -9.91
C PRO A 529 11.91 21.46 -8.99
N MET A 530 11.57 21.06 -7.76
CA MET A 530 12.52 20.46 -6.83
C MET A 530 12.87 19.03 -7.27
N VAL A 531 11.88 18.22 -7.65
CA VAL A 531 12.12 16.89 -8.22
C VAL A 531 13.01 16.97 -9.44
N MET A 532 12.76 17.92 -10.35
CA MET A 532 13.59 18.16 -11.53
C MET A 532 15.05 18.49 -11.15
N LYS A 533 15.24 19.39 -10.18
CA LYS A 533 16.57 19.80 -9.71
C LYS A 533 17.34 18.62 -9.16
N ILE A 534 16.73 17.84 -8.27
CA ILE A 534 17.35 16.67 -7.64
C ILE A 534 17.68 15.60 -8.68
N THR A 535 16.72 15.29 -9.57
CA THR A 535 16.89 14.29 -10.63
C THR A 535 17.98 14.70 -11.62
N LYS A 536 18.02 15.97 -12.06
CA LYS A 536 19.07 16.50 -12.95
C LYS A 536 20.45 16.41 -12.29
N ASN A 537 20.57 16.81 -11.03
CA ASN A 537 21.83 16.72 -10.26
C ASN A 537 22.32 15.27 -10.17
N TYR A 538 21.41 14.32 -9.86
CA TYR A 538 21.76 12.89 -9.83
C TYR A 538 22.25 12.39 -11.20
N VAL A 539 21.51 12.70 -12.27
CA VAL A 539 21.85 12.28 -13.65
C VAL A 539 23.21 12.85 -14.05
N ASN A 540 23.47 14.13 -13.75
CA ASN A 540 24.78 14.74 -14.05
C ASN A 540 25.90 14.02 -13.32
N ARG A 541 25.80 13.81 -11.99
CA ARG A 541 26.85 13.21 -11.18
C ARG A 541 27.03 11.71 -11.43
N LYS A 542 25.96 10.92 -11.35
CA LYS A 542 26.03 9.46 -11.31
C LYS A 542 25.96 8.78 -12.69
N ILE A 543 25.41 9.47 -13.69
CA ILE A 543 25.26 8.89 -15.05
C ILE A 543 26.23 9.54 -16.03
N LYS A 544 26.37 10.89 -15.99
CA LYS A 544 27.23 11.61 -16.93
C LYS A 544 28.64 11.89 -16.41
N GLY A 545 28.92 11.64 -15.12
CA GLY A 545 30.22 11.90 -14.51
C GLY A 545 30.60 13.38 -14.38
N ILE A 546 29.61 14.30 -14.44
CA ILE A 546 29.85 15.74 -14.28
C ILE A 546 30.01 16.06 -12.80
N PRO A 547 31.10 16.70 -12.37
CA PRO A 547 31.29 17.07 -10.97
C PRO A 547 30.34 18.20 -10.59
N GLU A 548 29.40 17.90 -9.71
CA GLU A 548 28.47 18.86 -9.09
C GLU A 548 28.31 18.51 -7.60
N GLU A 549 28.04 19.52 -6.77
CA GLU A 549 27.69 19.27 -5.38
C GLU A 549 26.39 18.45 -5.28
N PRO A 550 26.35 17.41 -4.45
CA PRO A 550 25.17 16.56 -4.34
C PRO A 550 24.01 17.29 -3.66
N VAL A 551 22.79 17.07 -4.17
CA VAL A 551 21.53 17.60 -3.61
C VAL A 551 20.79 16.45 -2.92
N LEU A 552 21.05 16.25 -1.63
CA LEU A 552 20.63 15.05 -0.87
C LEU A 552 19.53 15.32 0.14
N SER A 553 19.52 16.50 0.78
CA SER A 553 18.55 16.85 1.81
C SER A 553 18.21 18.34 1.80
N HIS A 554 17.00 18.65 2.25
CA HIS A 554 16.55 20.01 2.54
C HIS A 554 17.23 20.60 3.78
N PHE A 555 17.61 19.74 4.74
CA PHE A 555 18.19 20.14 6.02
C PHE A 555 19.71 20.17 5.93
N PRO A 556 20.37 21.30 6.28
CA PRO A 556 21.82 21.47 6.11
C PRO A 556 22.67 20.44 6.88
N ASP A 557 22.24 20.07 8.08
CA ASP A 557 22.91 19.06 8.91
C ASP A 557 22.87 17.68 8.27
N ILE A 558 21.70 17.26 7.78
CA ILE A 558 21.51 15.98 7.08
C ILE A 558 22.23 16.00 5.72
N GLN A 559 22.19 17.13 5.02
CA GLN A 559 22.91 17.33 3.76
C GLN A 559 24.42 17.14 3.95
N ALA A 560 25.02 17.74 4.99
CA ALA A 560 26.44 17.63 5.28
C ALA A 560 26.83 16.19 5.69
N GLU A 561 26.03 15.55 6.56
CA GLU A 561 26.22 14.15 6.97
C GLU A 561 26.22 13.20 5.75
N ALA A 562 25.23 13.38 4.86
CA ALA A 562 25.09 12.54 3.68
C ALA A 562 26.19 12.77 2.63
N ALA A 563 26.65 14.02 2.46
CA ALA A 563 27.73 14.36 1.53
C ALA A 563 29.09 13.84 2.01
N ALA A 564 29.44 14.03 3.29
CA ALA A 564 30.69 13.53 3.87
C ALA A 564 30.84 12.03 3.71
N SER A 565 29.77 11.28 3.93
CA SER A 565 29.79 9.82 3.82
C SER A 565 29.85 9.28 2.37
N GLN A 566 29.70 10.12 1.34
CA GLN A 566 29.94 9.74 -0.07
C GLN A 566 31.40 9.88 -0.48
N THR A 567 32.16 10.76 0.18
CA THR A 567 33.61 10.92 -0.05
C THR A 567 34.41 9.76 0.50
N ASP A 568 33.91 9.06 1.52
CA ASP A 568 34.56 7.88 2.10
C ASP A 568 34.35 6.59 1.29
N GLU A 569 33.44 6.60 0.29
CA GLU A 569 33.12 5.45 -0.58
C GLU A 569 33.89 5.52 -1.94
N VAL A 570 34.68 6.57 -2.20
CA VAL A 570 35.53 6.75 -3.39
C VAL A 570 37.00 6.44 -3.04
#